data_d0727c4b8ffb35e6068fb6a9824fa728
#
_entry.id   d0727c4b8ffb35e6068fb6a9824fa728
#
_cell.length_a   1.000
_cell.length_b   1.000
_cell.length_c   1.000
_cell.angle_alpha   90.00
_cell.angle_beta   90.00
_cell.angle_gamma   90.00
#
_symmetry.space_group_name_H-M   'P 1'
#
loop_
_entity.id
_entity.type
_entity.pdbx_description
1 polymer ?
#
loop_
_entity_poly.entity_id
_entity_poly.type
_entity_poly.pdbx_seq_one_letter_code
_entity_poly.pdbx_strand_id
1 'polypeptide(L)'
;MERGRFAPSPSGRMHLGNLMAALLAWLDVRHVGGTMVLRMEDLDPDRCKEEYAAQVARDLEWLGLDWDEGYGAGGPHGPYRQSERSEIYREYLNRLKKDGLIYPCWCTRAQRLAASAPHLGENRGDGACPCRYLTQSEREERFATSERAPALRAAVPDKEISFTDGNCGIYTENLAQDCGDFLVRRSDGVSAYQLAVTVDDGLMGVTRVVRGRDLLSSTPRQIWLHRSLEFEPPKYFHTPLLLAEDGRRLSKRERDLDMGALRERFMPEEIIGRLAALAGLQENPEPIAAKDLVAVFGWEKVRKEDAYLPNDWF
;
A
#
# COMPACT_ATOMS: atom_id res chain seq x y z
N MET A 1 22.11 4.67 2.29
CA MET A 1 21.92 3.49 1.41
C MET A 1 20.44 3.43 1.08
N GLU A 2 20.08 3.24 -0.19
CA GLU A 2 18.66 3.14 -0.58
C GLU A 2 18.04 1.86 -0.04
N ARG A 3 16.78 1.94 0.39
CA ARG A 3 16.03 0.84 0.95
C ARG A 3 14.61 0.83 0.40
N GLY A 4 14.24 -0.24 -0.25
CA GLY A 4 12.87 -0.46 -0.72
C GLY A 4 12.19 -1.61 0.00
N ARG A 5 10.91 -1.78 -0.26
CA ARG A 5 10.14 -2.89 0.31
C ARG A 5 9.11 -3.44 -0.69
N PHE A 6 8.88 -4.73 -0.61
CA PHE A 6 7.65 -5.35 -1.06
C PHE A 6 6.80 -5.69 0.17
N ALA A 7 5.56 -5.23 0.18
CA ALA A 7 4.72 -5.28 1.38
C ALA A 7 3.33 -5.83 1.06
N PRO A 8 3.22 -7.13 0.73
CA PRO A 8 1.96 -7.75 0.36
C PRO A 8 1.08 -8.06 1.58
N SER A 9 -0.25 -7.97 1.38
CA SER A 9 -1.21 -8.54 2.33
C SER A 9 -1.43 -10.02 1.99
N PRO A 10 -1.06 -10.96 2.88
CA PRO A 10 -1.13 -12.41 2.63
C PRO A 10 -2.58 -12.94 2.79
N SER A 11 -3.49 -12.46 1.95
CA SER A 11 -4.94 -12.77 1.99
C SER A 11 -5.39 -13.74 0.88
N GLY A 12 -4.45 -14.48 0.31
CA GLY A 12 -4.59 -15.43 -0.79
C GLY A 12 -3.34 -15.47 -1.63
N ARG A 13 -3.35 -16.23 -2.73
CA ARG A 13 -2.25 -16.29 -3.69
C ARG A 13 -2.06 -14.93 -4.38
N MET A 14 -0.81 -14.63 -4.73
CA MET A 14 -0.51 -13.45 -5.55
C MET A 14 -1.07 -13.63 -6.97
N HIS A 15 -1.58 -12.56 -7.53
CA HIS A 15 -2.00 -12.47 -8.92
C HIS A 15 -1.03 -11.59 -9.73
N LEU A 16 -1.16 -11.56 -11.05
CA LEU A 16 -0.23 -10.85 -11.95
C LEU A 16 0.04 -9.40 -11.54
N GLY A 17 -0.96 -8.66 -11.06
CA GLY A 17 -0.77 -7.28 -10.60
C GLY A 17 0.15 -7.17 -9.37
N ASN A 18 0.07 -8.13 -8.44
CA ASN A 18 1.00 -8.19 -7.31
C ASN A 18 2.42 -8.56 -7.79
N LEU A 19 2.52 -9.47 -8.76
CA LEU A 19 3.80 -9.91 -9.32
C LEU A 19 4.50 -8.77 -10.08
N MET A 20 3.75 -7.97 -10.84
CA MET A 20 4.27 -6.77 -11.50
C MET A 20 4.82 -5.78 -10.48
N ALA A 21 4.07 -5.49 -9.43
CA ALA A 21 4.53 -4.59 -8.37
C ALA A 21 5.76 -5.15 -7.63
N ALA A 22 5.81 -6.46 -7.38
CA ALA A 22 6.95 -7.13 -6.77
C ALA A 22 8.21 -7.04 -7.65
N LEU A 23 8.07 -7.36 -8.94
CA LEU A 23 9.17 -7.29 -9.91
C LEU A 23 9.73 -5.86 -10.00
N LEU A 24 8.87 -4.86 -10.19
CA LEU A 24 9.31 -3.47 -10.32
C LEU A 24 9.91 -2.92 -9.02
N ALA A 25 9.37 -3.30 -7.84
CA ALA A 25 9.96 -2.94 -6.55
C ALA A 25 11.33 -3.55 -6.35
N TRP A 26 11.50 -4.80 -6.75
CA TRP A 26 12.78 -5.51 -6.67
C TRP A 26 13.80 -4.91 -7.64
N LEU A 27 13.42 -4.69 -8.89
CA LEU A 27 14.30 -4.09 -9.91
C LEU A 27 14.75 -2.69 -9.50
N ASP A 28 13.85 -1.84 -8.99
CA ASP A 28 14.14 -0.50 -8.53
C ASP A 28 15.24 -0.49 -7.44
N VAL A 29 15.12 -1.39 -6.49
CA VAL A 29 16.08 -1.48 -5.37
C VAL A 29 17.41 -2.12 -5.81
N ARG A 30 17.35 -3.21 -6.58
CA ARG A 30 18.56 -3.91 -7.04
C ARG A 30 19.38 -3.07 -8.03
N HIS A 31 18.71 -2.30 -8.89
CA HIS A 31 19.38 -1.39 -9.84
C HIS A 31 20.24 -0.32 -9.13
N VAL A 32 19.80 0.18 -7.98
CA VAL A 32 20.55 1.18 -7.20
C VAL A 32 21.45 0.54 -6.13
N GLY A 33 21.60 -0.78 -6.10
CA GLY A 33 22.39 -1.50 -5.11
C GLY A 33 21.88 -1.35 -3.68
N GLY A 34 20.57 -1.21 -3.52
CA GLY A 34 19.90 -1.00 -2.23
C GLY A 34 19.52 -2.30 -1.51
N THR A 35 18.95 -2.14 -0.31
CA THR A 35 18.42 -3.23 0.53
C THR A 35 16.93 -3.46 0.25
N MET A 36 16.54 -4.71 -0.01
CA MET A 36 15.15 -5.11 -0.22
C MET A 36 14.56 -5.70 1.07
N VAL A 37 13.41 -5.18 1.48
CA VAL A 37 12.68 -5.65 2.67
C VAL A 37 11.39 -6.36 2.25
N LEU A 38 11.13 -7.56 2.79
CA LEU A 38 9.85 -8.23 2.68
C LEU A 38 9.04 -8.07 3.98
N ARG A 39 7.95 -7.28 3.93
CA ARG A 39 7.06 -7.07 5.06
C ARG A 39 5.67 -7.65 4.78
N MET A 40 5.12 -8.42 5.71
CA MET A 40 3.74 -8.95 5.60
C MET A 40 2.74 -7.97 6.21
N GLU A 41 1.83 -7.45 5.40
CA GLU A 41 0.76 -6.54 5.84
C GLU A 41 -0.50 -7.34 6.20
N ASP A 42 -0.48 -7.94 7.37
CA ASP A 42 -1.45 -8.93 7.89
C ASP A 42 -2.30 -8.39 9.05
N LEU A 43 -2.68 -7.10 9.01
CA LEU A 43 -3.54 -6.47 10.03
C LEU A 43 -4.94 -7.06 10.14
N ASP A 44 -5.42 -7.75 9.13
CA ASP A 44 -6.74 -8.39 9.09
C ASP A 44 -6.58 -9.91 9.28
N PRO A 45 -6.74 -10.44 10.52
CA PRO A 45 -6.51 -11.85 10.82
C PRO A 45 -7.55 -12.77 10.18
N ASP A 46 -8.74 -12.26 9.85
CA ASP A 46 -9.78 -13.04 9.19
C ASP A 46 -9.40 -13.38 7.75
N ARG A 47 -8.69 -12.49 7.08
CA ARG A 47 -8.30 -12.62 5.68
C ARG A 47 -6.85 -13.07 5.50
N CYS A 48 -5.95 -12.69 6.40
CA CYS A 48 -4.53 -12.98 6.29
C CYS A 48 -4.18 -14.24 7.08
N LYS A 49 -3.57 -15.21 6.42
CA LYS A 49 -3.19 -16.50 7.00
C LYS A 49 -1.70 -16.73 6.85
N GLU A 50 -1.11 -17.45 7.83
CA GLU A 50 0.31 -17.82 7.79
C GLU A 50 0.67 -18.61 6.52
N GLU A 51 -0.19 -19.52 6.10
CA GLU A 51 0.02 -20.31 4.88
C GLU A 51 0.19 -19.45 3.63
N TYR A 52 -0.53 -18.32 3.55
CA TYR A 52 -0.39 -17.37 2.44
C TYR A 52 0.88 -16.51 2.57
N ALA A 53 1.30 -16.16 3.79
CA ALA A 53 2.57 -15.46 3.99
C ALA A 53 3.76 -16.34 3.53
N ALA A 54 3.78 -17.59 3.98
CA ALA A 54 4.77 -18.56 3.53
C ALA A 54 4.68 -18.85 2.02
N GLN A 55 3.46 -18.84 1.44
CA GLN A 55 3.29 -19.02 -0.01
C GLN A 55 3.86 -17.83 -0.80
N VAL A 56 3.63 -16.59 -0.35
CA VAL A 56 4.21 -15.39 -0.97
C VAL A 56 5.73 -15.49 -1.00
N ALA A 57 6.37 -15.86 0.11
CA ALA A 57 7.82 -16.02 0.17
C ALA A 57 8.34 -17.08 -0.86
N ARG A 58 7.73 -18.27 -0.88
CA ARG A 58 8.08 -19.33 -1.84
C ARG A 58 7.86 -18.90 -3.30
N ASP A 59 6.84 -18.12 -3.58
CA ASP A 59 6.55 -17.64 -4.93
C ASP A 59 7.57 -16.61 -5.39
N LEU A 60 8.00 -15.70 -4.50
CA LEU A 60 9.06 -14.72 -4.78
C LEU A 60 10.42 -15.42 -5.01
N GLU A 61 10.81 -16.36 -4.14
CA GLU A 61 12.03 -17.15 -4.29
C GLU A 61 12.04 -17.90 -5.63
N TRP A 62 10.92 -18.53 -5.98
CA TRP A 62 10.79 -19.27 -7.24
C TRP A 62 10.93 -18.36 -8.48
N LEU A 63 10.47 -17.09 -8.39
CA LEU A 63 10.64 -16.09 -9.43
C LEU A 63 12.04 -15.45 -9.45
N GLY A 64 12.93 -15.81 -8.51
CA GLY A 64 14.24 -15.21 -8.36
C GLY A 64 14.22 -13.80 -7.77
N LEU A 65 13.18 -13.44 -7.04
CA LEU A 65 13.01 -12.15 -6.36
C LEU A 65 13.37 -12.31 -4.87
N ASP A 66 14.64 -12.24 -4.54
CA ASP A 66 15.18 -12.35 -3.20
C ASP A 66 14.99 -11.05 -2.37
N TRP A 67 15.19 -11.16 -1.06
CA TRP A 67 15.19 -10.02 -0.14
C TRP A 67 16.28 -10.17 0.92
N ASP A 68 16.75 -9.04 1.43
CA ASP A 68 17.89 -9.01 2.36
C ASP A 68 17.43 -9.03 3.82
N GLU A 69 16.22 -8.53 4.08
CA GLU A 69 15.65 -8.32 5.40
C GLU A 69 14.14 -8.54 5.36
N GLY A 70 13.57 -9.06 6.44
CA GLY A 70 12.12 -9.19 6.49
C GLY A 70 11.62 -10.58 6.86
N TYR A 71 10.42 -10.91 6.38
CA TYR A 71 9.79 -12.20 6.64
C TYR A 71 10.70 -13.36 6.20
N GLY A 72 10.97 -14.29 7.10
CA GLY A 72 11.85 -15.44 6.89
C GLY A 72 13.36 -15.13 6.99
N ALA A 73 13.80 -13.95 6.60
CA ALA A 73 15.22 -13.54 6.67
C ALA A 73 15.61 -12.89 8.01
N GLY A 74 14.65 -12.32 8.75
CA GLY A 74 14.94 -11.54 9.95
C GLY A 74 15.54 -10.18 9.64
N GLY A 75 16.26 -9.60 10.60
CA GLY A 75 16.94 -8.32 10.46
C GLY A 75 16.73 -7.38 11.66
N PRO A 76 17.30 -6.15 11.62
CA PRO A 76 17.34 -5.25 12.77
C PRO A 76 16.04 -4.51 13.06
N HIS A 77 15.06 -4.49 12.13
CA HIS A 77 13.85 -3.68 12.23
C HIS A 77 12.58 -4.51 12.52
N GLY A 78 12.75 -5.78 12.92
CA GLY A 78 11.63 -6.66 13.26
C GLY A 78 10.71 -6.16 14.37
N PRO A 79 9.55 -6.82 14.50
CA PRO A 79 9.00 -7.87 13.66
C PRO A 79 8.56 -7.36 12.29
N TYR A 80 8.50 -8.26 11.29
CA TYR A 80 8.17 -7.92 9.89
C TYR A 80 6.76 -8.33 9.48
N ARG A 81 5.94 -8.64 10.46
CA ARG A 81 4.49 -8.87 10.32
C ARG A 81 3.76 -7.76 11.04
N GLN A 82 2.83 -7.12 10.37
CA GLN A 82 2.09 -6.00 10.98
C GLN A 82 1.23 -6.44 12.17
N SER A 83 0.71 -7.66 12.17
CA SER A 83 -0.04 -8.25 13.28
C SER A 83 0.75 -8.31 14.60
N GLU A 84 2.09 -8.37 14.54
CA GLU A 84 2.99 -8.43 15.68
C GLU A 84 3.45 -7.04 16.18
N ARG A 85 3.01 -5.95 15.52
CA ARG A 85 3.49 -4.57 15.76
C ARG A 85 2.48 -3.67 16.46
N SER A 86 1.41 -4.22 17.02
CA SER A 86 0.31 -3.45 17.62
C SER A 86 0.76 -2.45 18.69
N GLU A 87 1.74 -2.82 19.51
CA GLU A 87 2.31 -1.96 20.56
C GLU A 87 3.06 -0.76 19.97
N ILE A 88 3.82 -1.00 18.89
CA ILE A 88 4.52 0.05 18.15
C ILE A 88 3.50 1.05 17.59
N TYR A 89 2.46 0.57 16.92
CA TYR A 89 1.42 1.46 16.38
C TYR A 89 0.69 2.25 17.47
N ARG A 90 0.47 1.64 18.65
CA ARG A 90 -0.13 2.31 19.80
C ARG A 90 0.73 3.47 20.30
N GLU A 91 2.05 3.32 20.32
CA GLU A 91 2.97 4.40 20.67
C GLU A 91 2.81 5.59 19.73
N TYR A 92 2.83 5.35 18.41
CA TYR A 92 2.70 6.41 17.41
C TYR A 92 1.30 7.03 17.38
N LEU A 93 0.23 6.26 17.64
CA LEU A 93 -1.10 6.81 17.88
C LEU A 93 -1.12 7.76 19.09
N ASN A 94 -0.41 7.43 20.16
CA ASN A 94 -0.33 8.30 21.34
C ASN A 94 0.43 9.59 21.05
N ARG A 95 1.46 9.57 20.21
CA ARG A 95 2.13 10.79 19.72
C ARG A 95 1.14 11.69 18.95
N LEU A 96 0.46 11.16 17.95
CA LEU A 96 -0.56 11.89 17.19
C LEU A 96 -1.69 12.44 18.07
N LYS A 97 -2.08 11.70 19.11
CA LYS A 97 -3.09 12.13 20.09
C LYS A 97 -2.59 13.30 20.94
N LYS A 98 -1.35 13.24 21.43
CA LYS A 98 -0.71 14.31 22.20
C LYS A 98 -0.63 15.60 21.42
N ASP A 99 -0.36 15.50 20.11
CA ASP A 99 -0.27 16.66 19.21
C ASP A 99 -1.63 17.16 18.70
N GLY A 100 -2.74 16.54 19.16
CA GLY A 100 -4.10 16.94 18.78
C GLY A 100 -4.46 16.61 17.32
N LEU A 101 -3.68 15.75 16.66
CA LEU A 101 -3.85 15.42 15.24
C LEU A 101 -4.87 14.30 14.99
N ILE A 102 -5.39 13.68 16.03
CA ILE A 102 -6.41 12.63 15.93
C ILE A 102 -7.55 12.86 16.92
N TYR A 103 -8.72 12.34 16.58
CA TYR A 103 -9.91 12.45 17.43
C TYR A 103 -10.76 11.16 17.39
N PRO A 104 -11.56 10.88 18.45
CA PRO A 104 -12.46 9.75 18.50
C PRO A 104 -13.69 9.97 17.60
N CYS A 105 -14.09 8.91 16.89
CA CYS A 105 -15.24 8.94 15.99
C CYS A 105 -16.15 7.72 16.23
N TRP A 106 -17.43 7.99 16.53
CA TRP A 106 -18.48 6.98 16.76
C TRP A 106 -19.38 6.74 15.55
N CYS A 107 -19.18 7.49 14.45
CA CYS A 107 -20.03 7.38 13.25
C CYS A 107 -19.91 6.00 12.62
N THR A 108 -21.04 5.44 12.20
CA THR A 108 -21.09 4.27 11.32
C THR A 108 -20.69 4.65 9.90
N ARG A 109 -20.36 3.64 9.07
CA ARG A 109 -20.09 3.87 7.64
C ARG A 109 -21.25 4.50 6.92
N ALA A 110 -22.49 4.05 7.23
CA ALA A 110 -23.71 4.61 6.65
C ALA A 110 -23.93 6.09 7.00
N GLN A 111 -23.74 6.44 8.28
CA GLN A 111 -23.84 7.85 8.72
C GLN A 111 -22.83 8.76 8.03
N ARG A 112 -21.61 8.30 7.78
CA ARG A 112 -20.60 9.05 7.06
C ARG A 112 -20.97 9.23 5.59
N LEU A 113 -21.42 8.15 4.92
CA LEU A 113 -21.87 8.22 3.54
C LEU A 113 -23.07 9.14 3.39
N ALA A 114 -24.00 9.17 4.36
CA ALA A 114 -25.15 10.08 4.35
C ALA A 114 -24.73 11.54 4.57
N ALA A 115 -23.72 11.79 5.41
CA ALA A 115 -23.17 13.13 5.63
C ALA A 115 -22.33 13.62 4.42
N SER A 116 -21.80 12.68 3.63
CA SER A 116 -21.00 12.92 2.43
C SER A 116 -21.82 12.82 1.14
N ALA A 117 -23.14 12.62 1.20
CA ALA A 117 -23.96 12.51 0.00
C ALA A 117 -23.94 13.83 -0.77
N PRO A 118 -23.20 13.95 -1.88
CA PRO A 118 -23.20 15.18 -2.66
C PRO A 118 -24.55 15.29 -3.35
N HIS A 119 -25.13 16.48 -3.31
CA HIS A 119 -26.04 16.86 -4.36
C HIS A 119 -25.26 16.76 -5.69
N LEU A 120 -25.86 16.11 -6.69
CA LEU A 120 -25.27 15.93 -8.03
C LEU A 120 -24.67 17.27 -8.52
N GLY A 121 -23.33 17.37 -8.55
CA GLY A 121 -22.62 18.56 -9.00
C GLY A 121 -21.67 19.22 -8.00
N GLU A 122 -21.62 18.80 -6.75
CA GLU A 122 -20.70 19.36 -5.75
C GLU A 122 -19.46 18.46 -5.55
N ASN A 123 -18.32 19.12 -5.41
CA ASN A 123 -17.01 18.47 -5.20
C ASN A 123 -17.04 17.47 -4.04
N ARG A 124 -16.34 16.36 -4.19
CA ARG A 124 -16.21 15.23 -3.25
C ARG A 124 -15.47 15.55 -1.93
N GLY A 125 -15.48 16.78 -1.50
CA GLY A 125 -14.98 17.16 -0.19
C GLY A 125 -15.93 16.62 0.88
N ASP A 126 -15.69 15.44 1.40
CA ASP A 126 -16.31 14.99 2.64
C ASP A 126 -15.95 15.99 3.72
N GLY A 127 -16.86 16.86 4.06
CA GLY A 127 -16.70 17.78 5.18
C GLY A 127 -16.17 17.01 6.39
N ALA A 128 -15.38 17.66 7.22
CA ALA A 128 -14.81 17.03 8.40
C ALA A 128 -15.90 16.34 9.22
N CYS A 129 -15.62 15.12 9.67
CA CYS A 129 -16.58 14.32 10.45
C CYS A 129 -17.11 15.13 11.64
N PRO A 130 -18.45 15.21 11.91
CA PRO A 130 -19.00 15.96 13.05
C PRO A 130 -18.34 15.64 14.40
N CYS A 131 -17.83 14.42 14.59
CA CYS A 131 -17.10 14.02 15.79
C CYS A 131 -15.81 14.83 16.02
N ARG A 132 -15.24 15.46 14.99
CA ARG A 132 -14.07 16.33 15.10
C ARG A 132 -14.34 17.55 15.99
N TYR A 133 -15.55 18.08 15.93
CA TYR A 133 -15.94 19.32 16.57
C TYR A 133 -16.66 19.12 17.92
N LEU A 134 -16.79 17.88 18.40
CA LEU A 134 -17.36 17.62 19.72
C LEU A 134 -16.52 18.29 20.81
N THR A 135 -17.19 18.95 21.74
CA THR A 135 -16.61 19.47 22.96
C THR A 135 -16.08 18.35 23.86
N GLN A 136 -15.29 18.68 24.85
CA GLN A 136 -14.79 17.71 25.83
C GLN A 136 -15.96 16.98 26.54
N SER A 137 -16.97 17.74 27.00
CA SER A 137 -18.16 17.18 27.68
C SER A 137 -18.94 16.22 26.78
N GLU A 138 -19.17 16.57 25.50
CA GLU A 138 -19.85 15.69 24.54
C GLU A 138 -19.06 14.41 24.24
N ARG A 139 -17.72 14.50 24.23
CA ARG A 139 -16.87 13.31 24.09
C ARG A 139 -16.97 12.40 25.29
N GLU A 140 -16.93 12.96 26.50
CA GLU A 140 -17.07 12.23 27.77
C GLU A 140 -18.43 11.53 27.85
N GLU A 141 -19.52 12.23 27.51
CA GLU A 141 -20.85 11.66 27.42
C GLU A 141 -20.90 10.49 26.42
N ARG A 142 -20.33 10.67 25.22
CA ARG A 142 -20.25 9.61 24.23
C ARG A 142 -19.42 8.42 24.68
N PHE A 143 -18.34 8.62 25.40
CA PHE A 143 -17.57 7.53 26.00
C PHE A 143 -18.35 6.77 27.06
N ALA A 144 -19.18 7.47 27.86
CA ALA A 144 -20.00 6.86 28.91
C ALA A 144 -21.23 6.13 28.36
N THR A 145 -21.82 6.60 27.25
CA THR A 145 -23.11 6.10 26.74
C THR A 145 -22.98 5.15 25.55
N SER A 146 -21.85 5.13 24.84
CA SER A 146 -21.68 4.29 23.66
C SER A 146 -21.29 2.86 24.03
N GLU A 147 -22.04 1.90 23.54
CA GLU A 147 -21.72 0.47 23.67
C GLU A 147 -20.47 0.06 22.87
N ARG A 148 -20.09 0.86 21.89
CA ARG A 148 -18.96 0.59 21.02
C ARG A 148 -17.83 1.58 21.23
N ALA A 149 -16.59 1.05 21.31
CA ALA A 149 -15.41 1.88 21.32
C ALA A 149 -15.32 2.73 20.04
N PRO A 150 -14.84 3.99 20.13
CA PRO A 150 -14.67 4.84 18.95
C PRO A 150 -13.51 4.36 18.09
N ALA A 151 -13.65 4.55 16.78
CA ALA A 151 -12.51 4.58 15.89
C ALA A 151 -11.70 5.86 16.14
N LEU A 152 -10.43 5.88 15.72
CA LEU A 152 -9.62 7.11 15.71
C LEU A 152 -9.43 7.57 14.27
N ARG A 153 -9.62 8.87 14.06
CA ARG A 153 -9.45 9.52 12.75
C ARG A 153 -8.40 10.61 12.83
N ALA A 154 -7.62 10.74 11.76
CA ALA A 154 -6.73 11.88 11.56
C ALA A 154 -7.57 13.12 11.23
N ALA A 155 -7.26 14.23 11.91
CA ALA A 155 -7.81 15.55 11.66
C ALA A 155 -6.91 16.26 10.63
N VAL A 156 -7.19 16.06 9.34
CA VAL A 156 -6.33 16.59 8.29
C VAL A 156 -6.42 18.12 8.17
N PRO A 157 -5.32 18.81 7.83
CA PRO A 157 -5.32 20.23 7.56
C PRO A 157 -5.93 20.52 6.17
N ASP A 158 -6.52 21.70 6.01
CA ASP A 158 -6.84 22.25 4.69
C ASP A 158 -5.54 22.77 4.05
N LYS A 159 -4.82 21.83 3.44
CA LYS A 159 -3.50 22.07 2.87
C LYS A 159 -3.22 21.16 1.70
N GLU A 160 -2.67 21.73 0.64
CA GLU A 160 -2.14 20.96 -0.48
C GLU A 160 -0.85 20.23 -0.10
N ILE A 161 -0.79 18.98 -0.50
CA ILE A 161 0.42 18.15 -0.48
C ILE A 161 0.76 17.79 -1.93
N SER A 162 1.89 18.28 -2.36
CA SER A 162 2.45 17.98 -3.68
C SER A 162 3.71 17.14 -3.54
N PHE A 163 3.88 16.18 -4.43
CA PHE A 163 5.11 15.38 -4.55
C PHE A 163 5.34 14.99 -6.01
N THR A 164 6.59 14.64 -6.32
CA THR A 164 6.94 14.08 -7.63
C THR A 164 7.02 12.57 -7.52
N ASP A 165 6.10 11.88 -8.21
CA ASP A 165 6.17 10.43 -8.37
C ASP A 165 7.14 10.08 -9.49
N GLY A 166 7.99 9.08 -9.27
CA GLY A 166 9.04 8.72 -10.23
C GLY A 166 8.51 8.11 -11.55
N ASN A 167 7.25 7.68 -11.59
CA ASN A 167 6.62 7.16 -12.81
C ASN A 167 5.46 8.03 -13.29
N CYS A 168 4.58 8.49 -12.38
CA CYS A 168 3.36 9.22 -12.71
C CYS A 168 3.56 10.75 -12.82
N GLY A 169 4.74 11.28 -12.44
CA GLY A 169 5.02 12.72 -12.46
C GLY A 169 4.48 13.47 -11.24
N ILE A 170 4.17 14.74 -11.38
CA ILE A 170 3.71 15.57 -10.26
C ILE A 170 2.26 15.20 -9.91
N TYR A 171 2.02 14.94 -8.62
CA TYR A 171 0.70 14.72 -8.06
C TYR A 171 0.46 15.65 -6.89
N THR A 172 -0.70 16.30 -6.87
CA THR A 172 -1.11 17.25 -5.84
C THR A 172 -2.52 16.93 -5.37
N GLU A 173 -2.74 16.98 -4.07
CA GLU A 173 -4.05 16.74 -3.44
C GLU A 173 -4.19 17.67 -2.22
N ASN A 174 -5.34 18.33 -2.08
CA ASN A 174 -5.70 19.01 -0.85
C ASN A 174 -6.34 18.01 0.12
N LEU A 175 -5.69 17.77 1.26
CA LEU A 175 -6.12 16.70 2.17
C LEU A 175 -7.56 16.88 2.69
N ALA A 176 -7.99 18.11 3.00
CA ALA A 176 -9.34 18.34 3.52
C ALA A 176 -10.41 18.22 2.44
N GLN A 177 -10.10 18.65 1.20
CA GLN A 177 -11.06 18.73 0.10
C GLN A 177 -11.16 17.43 -0.68
N ASP A 178 -10.03 16.76 -0.92
CA ASP A 178 -9.97 15.59 -1.79
C ASP A 178 -10.14 14.27 -1.03
N CYS A 179 -9.63 14.15 0.22
CA CYS A 179 -9.73 12.90 0.97
C CYS A 179 -10.53 12.99 2.28
N GLY A 180 -10.56 14.15 2.92
CA GLY A 180 -11.15 14.36 4.25
C GLY A 180 -10.39 13.60 5.36
N ASP A 181 -10.95 13.68 6.56
CA ASP A 181 -10.40 12.96 7.72
C ASP A 181 -10.46 11.44 7.51
N PHE A 182 -9.36 10.73 7.75
CA PHE A 182 -9.23 9.29 7.49
C PHE A 182 -8.93 8.47 8.74
N LEU A 183 -9.21 7.19 8.69
CA LEU A 183 -8.98 6.26 9.80
C LEU A 183 -7.49 6.04 10.04
N VAL A 184 -7.09 6.12 11.32
CA VAL A 184 -5.78 5.68 11.83
C VAL A 184 -5.89 4.47 12.77
N ARG A 185 -7.08 4.26 13.39
CA ARG A 185 -7.41 3.05 14.16
C ARG A 185 -8.89 2.72 14.00
N ARG A 186 -9.22 1.46 13.79
CA ARG A 186 -10.58 0.93 13.75
C ARG A 186 -11.19 0.88 15.15
N SER A 187 -12.52 0.75 15.23
CA SER A 187 -13.24 0.64 16.52
C SER A 187 -12.98 -0.66 17.26
N ASP A 188 -12.53 -1.71 16.57
CA ASP A 188 -12.08 -2.99 17.17
C ASP A 188 -10.63 -2.92 17.71
N GLY A 189 -9.96 -1.78 17.62
CA GLY A 189 -8.62 -1.55 18.14
C GLY A 189 -7.50 -1.77 17.13
N VAL A 190 -7.78 -2.37 15.97
CA VAL A 190 -6.79 -2.63 14.93
C VAL A 190 -6.34 -1.31 14.28
N SER A 191 -5.04 -1.13 14.10
CA SER A 191 -4.47 0.00 13.39
C SER A 191 -4.92 0.01 11.93
N ALA A 192 -5.21 1.19 11.39
CA ALA A 192 -5.59 1.30 9.99
C ALA A 192 -4.35 1.33 9.09
N TYR A 193 -4.53 0.90 7.85
CA TYR A 193 -3.49 0.79 6.83
C TYR A 193 -2.61 2.04 6.73
N GLN A 194 -3.22 3.23 6.65
CA GLN A 194 -2.46 4.48 6.46
C GLN A 194 -1.45 4.74 7.60
N LEU A 195 -1.82 4.46 8.85
CA LEU A 195 -0.89 4.60 9.97
C LEU A 195 0.17 3.50 9.97
N ALA A 196 -0.25 2.24 9.84
CA ALA A 196 0.66 1.11 9.95
C ALA A 196 1.77 1.16 8.90
N VAL A 197 1.42 1.37 7.62
CA VAL A 197 2.41 1.45 6.54
C VAL A 197 3.37 2.63 6.75
N THR A 198 2.88 3.79 7.20
CA THR A 198 3.73 4.97 7.44
C THR A 198 4.71 4.73 8.58
N VAL A 199 4.25 4.17 9.69
CA VAL A 199 5.10 3.86 10.86
C VAL A 199 6.15 2.83 10.48
N ASP A 200 5.76 1.79 9.74
CA ASP A 200 6.67 0.74 9.33
C ASP A 200 7.72 1.24 8.35
N ASP A 201 7.31 1.99 7.32
CA ASP A 201 8.23 2.56 6.35
C ASP A 201 9.23 3.51 7.04
N GLY A 202 8.77 4.34 8.00
CA GLY A 202 9.63 5.21 8.79
C GLY A 202 10.63 4.44 9.67
N LEU A 203 10.16 3.48 10.45
CA LEU A 203 11.00 2.71 11.39
C LEU A 203 11.96 1.74 10.69
N MET A 204 11.57 1.20 9.55
CA MET A 204 12.42 0.34 8.73
C MET A 204 13.38 1.13 7.83
N GLY A 205 13.32 2.47 7.88
CA GLY A 205 14.21 3.34 7.08
C GLY A 205 13.98 3.20 5.58
N VAL A 206 12.74 2.96 5.15
CA VAL A 206 12.38 2.84 3.73
C VAL A 206 12.54 4.19 3.06
N THR A 207 13.35 4.24 1.99
CA THR A 207 13.61 5.45 1.19
C THR A 207 12.91 5.41 -0.15
N ARG A 208 12.46 4.24 -0.60
CA ARG A 208 11.84 4.01 -1.91
C ARG A 208 10.60 3.13 -1.79
N VAL A 209 9.47 3.61 -2.27
CA VAL A 209 8.18 2.92 -2.24
C VAL A 209 7.69 2.70 -3.66
N VAL A 210 7.74 1.46 -4.13
CA VAL A 210 7.14 1.02 -5.38
C VAL A 210 5.86 0.26 -5.08
N ARG A 211 4.74 0.61 -5.75
CA ARG A 211 3.43 -0.01 -5.55
C ARG A 211 2.46 0.33 -6.67
N GLY A 212 1.32 -0.34 -6.73
CA GLY A 212 0.29 -0.07 -7.74
C GLY A 212 -0.26 1.36 -7.71
N ARG A 213 -0.55 1.91 -8.88
CA ARG A 213 -1.13 3.26 -9.08
C ARG A 213 -2.46 3.48 -8.35
N ASP A 214 -3.20 2.44 -8.04
CA ASP A 214 -4.43 2.55 -7.26
C ASP A 214 -4.22 3.09 -5.83
N LEU A 215 -2.97 3.13 -5.37
CA LEU A 215 -2.56 3.73 -4.10
C LEU A 215 -1.98 5.16 -4.25
N LEU A 216 -1.99 5.75 -5.45
CA LEU A 216 -1.45 7.08 -5.70
C LEU A 216 -2.11 8.14 -4.79
N SER A 217 -3.43 8.14 -4.69
CA SER A 217 -4.19 9.04 -3.82
C SER A 217 -3.99 8.78 -2.31
N SER A 218 -3.40 7.66 -1.91
CA SER A 218 -3.00 7.42 -0.52
C SER A 218 -1.70 8.12 -0.13
N THR A 219 -0.88 8.50 -1.10
CA THR A 219 0.46 9.05 -0.89
C THR A 219 0.45 10.39 -0.14
N PRO A 220 -0.39 11.38 -0.47
CA PRO A 220 -0.44 12.64 0.28
C PRO A 220 -0.75 12.44 1.77
N ARG A 221 -1.65 11.51 2.12
CA ARG A 221 -1.98 11.15 3.52
C ARG A 221 -0.78 10.57 4.24
N GLN A 222 -0.03 9.69 3.58
CA GLN A 222 1.17 9.06 4.14
C GLN A 222 2.31 10.08 4.27
N ILE A 223 2.52 10.95 3.29
CA ILE A 223 3.48 12.06 3.39
C ILE A 223 3.14 12.96 4.59
N TRP A 224 1.87 13.30 4.77
CA TRP A 224 1.44 14.09 5.92
C TRP A 224 1.70 13.35 7.24
N LEU A 225 1.38 12.05 7.33
CA LEU A 225 1.67 11.24 8.52
C LEU A 225 3.17 11.12 8.78
N HIS A 226 4.00 10.86 7.77
CA HIS A 226 5.46 10.83 7.91
C HIS A 226 5.96 12.12 8.57
N ARG A 227 5.57 13.28 8.02
CA ARG A 227 5.98 14.59 8.55
C ARG A 227 5.45 14.83 9.95
N SER A 228 4.20 14.42 10.25
CA SER A 228 3.59 14.56 11.59
C SER A 228 4.25 13.66 12.64
N LEU A 229 4.89 12.58 12.23
CA LEU A 229 5.60 11.63 13.07
C LEU A 229 7.12 11.80 13.02
N GLU A 230 7.60 12.90 12.42
CA GLU A 230 9.02 13.25 12.28
C GLU A 230 9.84 12.21 11.49
N PHE A 231 9.18 11.49 10.57
CA PHE A 231 9.84 10.64 9.58
C PHE A 231 10.07 11.39 8.28
N GLU A 232 11.17 11.11 7.60
CA GLU A 232 11.39 11.58 6.22
C GLU A 232 10.52 10.76 5.26
N PRO A 233 9.67 11.40 4.43
CA PRO A 233 8.88 10.68 3.44
C PRO A 233 9.77 10.00 2.39
N PRO A 234 9.48 8.73 2.01
CA PRO A 234 10.21 8.06 0.94
C PRO A 234 9.92 8.67 -0.42
N LYS A 235 10.75 8.34 -1.42
CA LYS A 235 10.44 8.55 -2.83
C LYS A 235 9.40 7.52 -3.27
N TYR A 236 8.38 7.95 -4.01
CA TYR A 236 7.29 7.10 -4.48
C TYR A 236 7.38 6.84 -5.98
N PHE A 237 7.03 5.62 -6.37
CA PHE A 237 6.97 5.16 -7.77
C PHE A 237 5.72 4.29 -7.93
N HIS A 238 4.73 4.79 -8.64
CA HIS A 238 3.49 4.05 -8.84
C HIS A 238 3.51 3.31 -10.17
N THR A 239 3.34 1.98 -10.10
CA THR A 239 3.35 1.10 -11.27
C THR A 239 2.03 1.16 -12.03
N PRO A 240 2.01 0.92 -13.35
CA PRO A 240 0.77 0.75 -14.09
C PRO A 240 -0.06 -0.39 -13.48
N LEU A 241 -1.38 -0.31 -13.61
CA LEU A 241 -2.26 -1.43 -13.30
C LEU A 241 -2.31 -2.40 -14.47
N LEU A 242 -2.49 -3.67 -14.15
CA LEU A 242 -2.87 -4.67 -15.12
C LEU A 242 -4.38 -4.76 -15.19
N LEU A 243 -4.91 -4.55 -16.38
CA LEU A 243 -6.33 -4.60 -16.66
C LEU A 243 -6.63 -5.81 -17.57
N ALA A 244 -7.80 -6.40 -17.41
CA ALA A 244 -8.34 -7.33 -18.38
C ALA A 244 -8.64 -6.58 -19.69
N GLU A 245 -8.85 -7.31 -20.80
CA GLU A 245 -9.11 -6.73 -22.10
C GLU A 245 -10.33 -5.78 -22.09
N ASP A 246 -11.33 -6.06 -21.26
CA ASP A 246 -12.52 -5.23 -21.07
C ASP A 246 -12.32 -4.01 -20.15
N GLY A 247 -11.08 -3.73 -19.72
CA GLY A 247 -10.71 -2.60 -18.85
C GLY A 247 -10.99 -2.80 -17.38
N ARG A 248 -11.50 -3.97 -16.97
CA ARG A 248 -11.65 -4.29 -15.53
C ARG A 248 -10.28 -4.57 -14.89
N ARG A 249 -10.14 -4.23 -13.63
CA ARG A 249 -8.99 -4.70 -12.82
C ARG A 249 -9.01 -6.23 -12.76
N LEU A 250 -7.83 -6.84 -12.91
CA LEU A 250 -7.65 -8.24 -12.62
C LEU A 250 -8.06 -8.51 -11.16
N SER A 251 -8.99 -9.41 -10.98
CA SER A 251 -9.54 -9.70 -9.66
C SER A 251 -9.14 -11.11 -9.20
N LYS A 252 -9.21 -11.36 -7.88
CA LYS A 252 -9.01 -12.70 -7.30
C LYS A 252 -10.00 -13.77 -7.81
N ARG A 253 -10.99 -13.39 -8.62
CA ARG A 253 -11.95 -14.32 -9.23
C ARG A 253 -11.39 -15.00 -10.49
N GLU A 254 -10.37 -14.41 -11.10
CA GLU A 254 -9.64 -15.00 -12.23
C GLU A 254 -8.56 -15.92 -11.69
N ARG A 255 -8.99 -17.08 -11.19
CA ARG A 255 -8.12 -18.10 -10.55
C ARG A 255 -6.97 -18.56 -11.47
N ASP A 256 -7.17 -18.47 -12.77
CA ASP A 256 -6.21 -18.95 -13.78
C ASP A 256 -4.97 -18.03 -13.89
N LEU A 257 -4.98 -16.87 -13.24
CA LEU A 257 -3.89 -15.90 -13.23
C LEU A 257 -3.26 -15.71 -11.82
N ASP A 258 -3.52 -16.61 -10.90
CA ASP A 258 -2.78 -16.68 -9.63
C ASP A 258 -1.50 -17.51 -9.77
N MET A 259 -0.56 -17.32 -8.85
CA MET A 259 0.73 -18.01 -8.88
C MET A 259 0.61 -19.54 -8.89
N GLY A 260 -0.48 -20.11 -8.37
CA GLY A 260 -0.69 -21.55 -8.41
C GLY A 260 -0.86 -22.07 -9.83
N ALA A 261 -1.80 -21.48 -10.57
CA ALA A 261 -2.07 -21.82 -11.96
C ALA A 261 -0.89 -21.45 -12.88
N LEU A 262 -0.24 -20.32 -12.63
CA LEU A 262 0.91 -19.88 -13.43
C LEU A 262 2.09 -20.84 -13.33
N ARG A 263 2.41 -21.34 -12.13
CA ARG A 263 3.53 -22.29 -11.91
C ARG A 263 3.31 -23.67 -12.56
N GLU A 264 2.06 -24.06 -12.79
CA GLU A 264 1.76 -25.32 -13.50
C GLU A 264 1.98 -25.22 -15.01
N ARG A 265 2.00 -23.99 -15.56
CA ARG A 265 2.00 -23.74 -17.01
C ARG A 265 3.28 -23.10 -17.53
N PHE A 266 3.99 -22.36 -16.70
CA PHE A 266 5.12 -21.51 -17.11
C PHE A 266 6.33 -21.70 -16.20
N MET A 267 7.51 -21.49 -16.77
CA MET A 267 8.76 -21.33 -16.02
C MET A 267 8.89 -19.91 -15.46
N PRO A 268 9.72 -19.68 -14.41
CA PRO A 268 9.91 -18.35 -13.83
C PRO A 268 10.26 -17.27 -14.87
N GLU A 269 11.20 -17.58 -15.75
CA GLU A 269 11.70 -16.67 -16.77
C GLU A 269 10.61 -16.26 -17.77
N GLU A 270 9.68 -17.18 -18.08
CA GLU A 270 8.56 -16.89 -18.98
C GLU A 270 7.58 -15.90 -18.33
N ILE A 271 7.30 -16.04 -17.02
CA ILE A 271 6.45 -15.12 -16.28
C ILE A 271 7.14 -13.75 -16.18
N ILE A 272 8.42 -13.73 -15.80
CA ILE A 272 9.20 -12.48 -15.71
C ILE A 272 9.25 -11.77 -17.06
N GLY A 273 9.48 -12.49 -18.16
CA GLY A 273 9.51 -11.92 -19.50
C GLY A 273 8.18 -11.27 -19.90
N ARG A 274 7.05 -11.94 -19.62
CA ARG A 274 5.71 -11.37 -19.88
C ARG A 274 5.43 -10.13 -19.03
N LEU A 275 5.78 -10.17 -17.74
CA LEU A 275 5.64 -9.01 -16.85
C LEU A 275 6.54 -7.86 -17.30
N ALA A 276 7.77 -8.15 -17.73
CA ALA A 276 8.69 -7.14 -18.25
C ALA A 276 8.14 -6.46 -19.52
N ALA A 277 7.56 -7.22 -20.44
CA ALA A 277 6.93 -6.67 -21.64
C ALA A 277 5.67 -5.85 -21.31
N LEU A 278 4.83 -6.31 -20.37
CA LEU A 278 3.69 -5.54 -19.87
C LEU A 278 4.11 -4.24 -19.20
N ALA A 279 5.23 -4.26 -18.46
CA ALA A 279 5.80 -3.07 -17.84
C ALA A 279 6.48 -2.11 -18.83
N GLY A 280 6.78 -2.56 -20.08
CA GLY A 280 7.48 -1.78 -21.09
C GLY A 280 9.01 -1.90 -21.06
N LEU A 281 9.53 -2.85 -20.26
CA LEU A 281 10.97 -3.12 -20.14
C LEU A 281 11.52 -3.96 -21.30
N GLN A 282 10.64 -4.68 -22.01
CA GLN A 282 10.92 -5.44 -23.22
C GLN A 282 9.85 -5.15 -24.28
N GLU A 283 10.18 -5.33 -25.56
CA GLU A 283 9.21 -5.22 -26.66
C GLU A 283 8.30 -6.45 -26.75
N ASN A 284 8.87 -7.63 -26.55
CA ASN A 284 8.20 -8.93 -26.66
C ASN A 284 8.31 -9.72 -25.32
N PRO A 285 7.37 -10.65 -25.06
CA PRO A 285 7.35 -11.44 -23.83
C PRO A 285 8.36 -12.60 -23.82
N GLU A 286 9.60 -12.35 -24.24
CA GLU A 286 10.63 -13.37 -24.25
C GLU A 286 11.08 -13.74 -22.83
N PRO A 287 11.33 -15.05 -22.57
CA PRO A 287 11.79 -15.51 -21.27
C PRO A 287 13.10 -14.82 -20.85
N ILE A 288 13.12 -14.28 -19.61
CA ILE A 288 14.30 -13.63 -19.04
C ILE A 288 14.30 -13.78 -17.52
N ALA A 289 15.48 -14.00 -16.93
CA ALA A 289 15.59 -14.01 -15.48
C ALA A 289 15.53 -12.57 -14.90
N ALA A 290 14.89 -12.38 -13.75
CA ALA A 290 14.74 -11.06 -13.14
C ALA A 290 16.08 -10.33 -12.96
N LYS A 291 17.15 -11.06 -12.56
CA LYS A 291 18.51 -10.51 -12.38
C LYS A 291 19.09 -9.88 -13.65
N ASP A 292 18.73 -10.38 -14.82
CA ASP A 292 19.26 -9.91 -16.10
C ASP A 292 18.60 -8.58 -16.52
N LEU A 293 17.44 -8.25 -15.95
CA LEU A 293 16.78 -6.94 -16.12
C LEU A 293 17.40 -5.82 -15.26
N VAL A 294 18.14 -6.15 -14.20
CA VAL A 294 18.67 -5.16 -13.24
C VAL A 294 19.56 -4.11 -13.92
N ALA A 295 20.45 -4.54 -14.82
CA ALA A 295 21.39 -3.64 -15.49
C ALA A 295 20.71 -2.68 -16.49
N VAL A 296 19.56 -3.10 -17.04
CA VAL A 296 18.84 -2.35 -18.09
C VAL A 296 17.60 -1.64 -17.57
N PHE A 297 17.30 -1.80 -16.28
CA PHE A 297 16.14 -1.17 -15.65
C PHE A 297 16.26 0.35 -15.61
N GLY A 298 15.15 1.06 -15.82
CA GLY A 298 15.01 2.49 -15.63
C GLY A 298 13.54 2.88 -15.66
N TRP A 299 13.14 3.81 -14.80
CA TRP A 299 11.74 4.26 -14.73
C TRP A 299 11.27 4.97 -15.98
N GLU A 300 12.17 5.52 -16.79
CA GLU A 300 11.86 6.12 -18.09
C GLU A 300 11.35 5.11 -19.12
N LYS A 301 11.63 3.83 -18.92
CA LYS A 301 11.16 2.71 -19.75
C LYS A 301 9.83 2.13 -19.28
N VAL A 302 9.51 2.30 -17.98
CA VAL A 302 8.28 1.76 -17.43
C VAL A 302 7.08 2.53 -17.98
N ARG A 303 6.06 1.79 -18.44
CA ARG A 303 4.81 2.39 -18.95
C ARG A 303 4.17 3.31 -17.90
N LYS A 304 3.67 4.44 -18.38
CA LYS A 304 2.93 5.39 -17.54
C LYS A 304 1.43 5.08 -17.52
N GLU A 305 0.91 4.51 -18.59
CA GLU A 305 -0.48 4.09 -18.74
C GLU A 305 -0.66 2.66 -18.21
N ASP A 306 -1.90 2.33 -17.87
CA ASP A 306 -2.26 0.98 -17.47
C ASP A 306 -2.09 0.00 -18.65
N ALA A 307 -1.69 -1.22 -18.36
CA ALA A 307 -1.42 -2.25 -19.35
C ALA A 307 -2.60 -3.24 -19.45
N TYR A 308 -3.05 -3.49 -20.66
CA TYR A 308 -4.07 -4.50 -20.93
C TYR A 308 -3.41 -5.86 -21.12
N LEU A 309 -3.96 -6.87 -20.46
CA LEU A 309 -3.46 -8.22 -20.55
C LEU A 309 -3.98 -8.89 -21.83
N PRO A 310 -3.10 -9.31 -22.75
CA PRO A 310 -3.52 -10.08 -23.92
C PRO A 310 -4.07 -11.45 -23.51
N ASN A 311 -5.16 -11.90 -24.14
CA ASN A 311 -5.85 -13.14 -23.79
C ASN A 311 -5.01 -14.41 -23.98
N ASP A 312 -3.99 -14.35 -24.78
CA ASP A 312 -3.11 -15.47 -25.18
C ASP A 312 -1.77 -15.51 -24.43
N TRP A 313 -1.54 -14.58 -23.48
CA TRP A 313 -0.25 -14.48 -22.79
C TRP A 313 -0.13 -15.36 -21.57
N PHE A 314 -1.25 -15.77 -20.96
CA PHE A 314 -1.26 -16.56 -19.74
C PHE A 314 -2.30 -17.69 -19.74
#